data_a4b5592e8d5b5d0b60eecb30ea19677e
#
_entry.id   a4b5592e8d5b5d0b60eecb30ea19677e
#
_cell.length_a   1.000
_cell.length_b   1.000
_cell.length_c   1.000
_cell.angle_alpha   90.00
_cell.angle_beta   90.00
_cell.angle_gamma   90.00
#
_symmetry.space_group_name_H-M   'P 1'
#
loop_
_entity.id
_entity.type
_entity.pdbx_description
1 polymer ?
#
loop_
_entity_poly.entity_id
_entity_poly.type
_entity_poly.pdbx_seq_one_letter_code
_entity_poly.pdbx_strand_id
1 'polypeptide(L)'
;MIELLKAVLFGIVEGITEWLPVSSTGHLILLNEFITLNMSEEFQSMFDVVIQLGAILAVIVLFFHKLNPFAPNKTAGEKKDTWSLWFKVCVAILPSGIVGVLFDDWMDAHLHNGIVVSLALILYGIAFILVERRNQGKHLKQINDVHGITYKTAILIGLFQCLSLVPGTSRSGSTILGAILIGVGRSAGAEFSFFMAIPTMLGASAIKGLKFLLSGVSATGTEIGVLIVGCIVSFLVSVLVIRGLMEYVRKHSFSAFGVYRILLGIVVLAYFAMK
;
A
#
# COMPACT_ATOMS: atom_id res chain seq x y z
N MET A 1 -7.85 -25.67 11.19
CA MET A 1 -6.83 -25.12 12.12
C MET A 1 -5.55 -24.69 11.39
N ILE A 2 -4.98 -25.51 10.51
CA ILE A 2 -3.77 -25.15 9.72
C ILE A 2 -4.01 -23.91 8.85
N GLU A 3 -5.12 -23.82 8.15
CA GLU A 3 -5.42 -22.67 7.28
C GLU A 3 -5.56 -21.36 8.07
N LEU A 4 -6.07 -21.41 9.30
CA LEU A 4 -6.10 -20.23 10.18
C LEU A 4 -4.69 -19.80 10.61
N LEU A 5 -3.77 -20.73 10.85
CA LEU A 5 -2.36 -20.38 11.13
C LEU A 5 -1.66 -19.76 9.93
N LYS A 6 -1.95 -20.27 8.72
CA LYS A 6 -1.48 -19.64 7.48
C LYS A 6 -2.05 -18.23 7.33
N ALA A 7 -3.35 -18.03 7.60
CA ALA A 7 -3.98 -16.71 7.58
C ALA A 7 -3.31 -15.71 8.54
N VAL A 8 -2.88 -16.17 9.73
CA VAL A 8 -2.10 -15.35 10.66
C VAL A 8 -0.79 -14.91 10.01
N LEU A 9 -0.08 -15.83 9.34
CA LEU A 9 1.18 -15.48 8.67
C LEU A 9 0.96 -14.49 7.52
N PHE A 10 -0.05 -14.71 6.67
CA PHE A 10 -0.43 -13.76 5.62
C PHE A 10 -0.79 -12.38 6.19
N GLY A 11 -1.58 -12.33 7.26
CA GLY A 11 -1.94 -11.09 7.95
C GLY A 11 -0.72 -10.36 8.55
N ILE A 12 0.27 -11.10 9.09
CA ILE A 12 1.53 -10.51 9.59
C ILE A 12 2.32 -9.90 8.42
N VAL A 13 2.52 -10.66 7.34
CA VAL A 13 3.26 -10.19 6.17
C VAL A 13 2.60 -8.96 5.56
N GLU A 14 1.29 -9.00 5.36
CA GLU A 14 0.51 -7.88 4.85
C GLU A 14 0.62 -6.66 5.76
N GLY A 15 0.36 -6.83 7.07
CA GLY A 15 0.40 -5.74 8.04
C GLY A 15 1.76 -5.07 8.17
N ILE A 16 2.86 -5.81 7.93
CA ILE A 16 4.22 -5.25 7.91
C ILE A 16 4.48 -4.53 6.58
N THR A 17 4.23 -5.20 5.47
CA THR A 17 4.79 -4.80 4.17
C THR A 17 3.94 -3.79 3.42
N GLU A 18 2.66 -3.62 3.78
CA GLU A 18 1.78 -2.66 3.13
C GLU A 18 2.18 -1.19 3.40
N TRP A 19 2.59 -0.89 4.62
CA TRP A 19 2.95 0.47 5.03
C TRP A 19 4.39 0.82 4.74
N LEU A 20 5.27 -0.16 4.85
CA LEU A 20 6.65 -0.02 4.44
C LEU A 20 6.73 0.05 2.91
N PRO A 21 7.59 0.92 2.34
CA PRO A 21 7.70 1.03 0.89
C PRO A 21 8.50 -0.15 0.29
N VAL A 22 8.10 -1.40 0.60
CA VAL A 22 8.83 -2.65 0.23
C VAL A 22 8.04 -3.62 -0.65
N SER A 23 6.77 -3.30 -0.98
CA SER A 23 5.84 -4.10 -1.79
C SER A 23 5.25 -5.32 -1.07
N SER A 24 4.05 -5.16 -0.52
CA SER A 24 3.26 -6.25 0.06
C SER A 24 2.97 -7.34 -0.97
N THR A 25 2.55 -6.97 -2.17
CA THR A 25 2.30 -7.91 -3.28
C THR A 25 3.52 -8.79 -3.57
N GLY A 26 4.74 -8.20 -3.62
CA GLY A 26 5.96 -8.97 -3.85
C GLY A 26 6.23 -10.01 -2.75
N HIS A 27 5.92 -9.68 -1.49
CA HIS A 27 6.07 -10.59 -0.36
C HIS A 27 5.00 -11.68 -0.35
N LEU A 28 3.75 -11.32 -0.66
CA LEU A 28 2.64 -12.30 -0.73
C LEU A 28 2.84 -13.29 -1.87
N ILE A 29 3.30 -12.84 -3.05
CA ILE A 29 3.64 -13.74 -4.16
C ILE A 29 4.73 -14.72 -3.73
N LEU A 30 5.80 -14.24 -3.09
CA LEU A 30 6.86 -15.11 -2.60
C LEU A 30 6.35 -16.05 -1.49
N LEU A 31 5.51 -15.56 -0.58
CA LEU A 31 4.94 -16.38 0.49
C LEU A 31 4.06 -17.51 -0.10
N ASN A 32 3.24 -17.20 -1.11
CA ASN A 32 2.38 -18.16 -1.80
C ASN A 32 3.16 -19.29 -2.50
N GLU A 33 4.43 -19.06 -2.88
CA GLU A 33 5.28 -20.14 -3.44
C GLU A 33 5.63 -21.22 -2.41
N PHE A 34 5.68 -20.87 -1.13
CA PHE A 34 6.05 -21.81 -0.05
C PHE A 34 4.87 -22.24 0.81
N ILE A 35 3.87 -21.37 0.96
CA ILE A 35 2.74 -21.59 1.85
C ILE A 35 1.46 -21.20 1.11
N THR A 36 0.81 -22.18 0.51
CA THR A 36 -0.46 -22.00 -0.18
C THR A 36 -1.63 -22.23 0.78
N LEU A 37 -2.67 -21.40 0.69
CA LEU A 37 -3.96 -21.65 1.31
C LEU A 37 -4.67 -22.74 0.47
N ASN A 38 -5.20 -23.77 1.13
CA ASN A 38 -5.97 -24.81 0.45
C ASN A 38 -7.43 -24.36 0.24
N MET A 39 -7.62 -23.44 -0.70
CA MET A 39 -8.87 -22.73 -1.00
C MET A 39 -9.04 -22.57 -2.50
N SER A 40 -10.22 -22.11 -2.95
CA SER A 40 -10.44 -21.85 -4.38
C SER A 40 -9.55 -20.69 -4.87
N GLU A 41 -9.18 -20.71 -6.15
CA GLU A 41 -8.37 -19.64 -6.75
C GLU A 41 -9.08 -18.29 -6.67
N GLU A 42 -10.40 -18.28 -6.85
CA GLU A 42 -11.25 -17.11 -6.74
C GLU A 42 -11.22 -16.53 -5.33
N PHE A 43 -11.29 -17.40 -4.31
CA PHE A 43 -11.19 -16.97 -2.92
C PHE A 43 -9.81 -16.43 -2.61
N GLN A 44 -8.73 -17.10 -3.04
CA GLN A 44 -7.35 -16.66 -2.83
C GLN A 44 -7.11 -15.27 -3.44
N SER A 45 -7.55 -15.07 -4.70
CA SER A 45 -7.45 -13.77 -5.38
C SER A 45 -8.19 -12.65 -4.65
N MET A 46 -9.37 -12.97 -4.08
CA MET A 46 -10.12 -12.02 -3.26
C MET A 46 -9.41 -11.79 -1.91
N PHE A 47 -8.97 -12.86 -1.23
CA PHE A 47 -8.33 -12.81 0.08
C PHE A 47 -7.11 -11.88 0.08
N ASP A 48 -6.20 -12.05 -0.89
CA ASP A 48 -4.95 -11.27 -0.99
C ASP A 48 -5.19 -9.75 -1.09
N VAL A 49 -6.37 -9.34 -1.58
CA VAL A 49 -6.74 -7.93 -1.65
C VAL A 49 -7.57 -7.50 -0.43
N VAL A 50 -8.49 -8.35 0.03
CA VAL A 50 -9.42 -7.96 1.11
C VAL A 50 -8.75 -7.92 2.48
N ILE A 51 -7.68 -8.68 2.74
CA ILE A 51 -6.91 -8.56 4.00
C ILE A 51 -6.30 -7.17 4.19
N GLN A 52 -6.10 -6.40 3.11
CA GLN A 52 -5.68 -5.00 3.15
C GLN A 52 -6.69 -4.10 3.87
N LEU A 53 -7.98 -4.48 3.91
CA LEU A 53 -8.98 -3.73 4.69
C LEU A 53 -8.67 -3.74 6.19
N GLY A 54 -8.10 -4.82 6.70
CA GLY A 54 -7.56 -4.86 8.05
C GLY A 54 -6.47 -3.80 8.25
N ALA A 55 -5.53 -3.73 7.32
CA ALA A 55 -4.45 -2.73 7.33
C ALA A 55 -5.00 -1.29 7.28
N ILE A 56 -5.99 -1.00 6.42
CA ILE A 56 -6.61 0.33 6.31
C ILE A 56 -7.26 0.78 7.62
N LEU A 57 -7.92 -0.12 8.33
CA LEU A 57 -8.53 0.21 9.63
C LEU A 57 -7.49 0.75 10.62
N ALA A 58 -6.25 0.29 10.56
CA ALA A 58 -5.16 0.84 11.38
C ALA A 58 -4.89 2.32 11.09
N VAL A 59 -4.90 2.74 9.81
CA VAL A 59 -4.78 4.16 9.44
C VAL A 59 -5.95 4.96 9.97
N ILE A 60 -7.17 4.48 9.76
CA ILE A 60 -8.38 5.17 10.23
C ILE A 60 -8.33 5.38 11.74
N VAL A 61 -7.93 4.36 12.51
CA VAL A 61 -7.83 4.43 13.97
C VAL A 61 -6.70 5.37 14.40
N LEU A 62 -5.50 5.23 13.84
CA LEU A 62 -4.33 6.01 14.25
C LEU A 62 -4.44 7.49 13.88
N PHE A 63 -5.06 7.80 12.76
CA PHE A 63 -5.23 9.16 12.26
C PHE A 63 -6.68 9.65 12.37
N PHE A 64 -7.50 9.01 13.22
CA PHE A 64 -8.92 9.30 13.33
C PHE A 64 -9.22 10.79 13.51
N HIS A 65 -8.48 11.48 14.40
CA HIS A 65 -8.70 12.91 14.63
C HIS A 65 -8.39 13.75 13.38
N LYS A 66 -7.33 13.41 12.62
CA LYS A 66 -6.99 14.12 11.37
C LYS A 66 -8.04 13.87 10.28
N LEU A 67 -8.59 12.66 10.21
CA LEU A 67 -9.47 12.21 9.13
C LEU A 67 -10.96 12.48 9.40
N ASN A 68 -11.37 12.67 10.67
CA ASN A 68 -12.79 12.87 11.01
C ASN A 68 -13.19 14.35 10.91
N PRO A 69 -13.98 14.77 9.88
CA PRO A 69 -14.45 16.13 9.74
C PRO A 69 -15.61 16.48 10.68
N PHE A 70 -16.22 15.47 11.29
CA PHE A 70 -17.39 15.62 12.18
C PHE A 70 -17.01 15.73 13.66
N ALA A 71 -15.72 15.67 14.02
CA ALA A 71 -15.28 15.71 15.40
C ALA A 71 -15.82 16.97 16.12
N PRO A 72 -16.51 16.82 17.25
CA PRO A 72 -17.17 17.94 17.94
C PRO A 72 -16.18 18.99 18.48
N ASN A 73 -14.97 18.56 18.79
CA ASN A 73 -13.89 19.39 19.32
C ASN A 73 -13.10 20.17 18.24
N LYS A 74 -13.41 19.97 16.95
CA LYS A 74 -12.81 20.74 15.85
C LYS A 74 -13.52 22.06 15.61
N THR A 75 -12.74 23.11 15.38
CA THR A 75 -13.22 24.40 14.89
C THR A 75 -13.76 24.29 13.46
N ALA A 76 -14.53 25.28 13.02
CA ALA A 76 -15.02 25.33 11.63
C ALA A 76 -13.88 25.34 10.60
N GLY A 77 -12.75 26.00 10.92
CA GLY A 77 -11.54 25.99 10.09
C GLY A 77 -10.94 24.59 9.96
N GLU A 78 -10.70 23.90 11.07
CA GLU A 78 -10.16 22.52 11.07
C GLU A 78 -11.07 21.52 10.35
N LYS A 79 -12.39 21.67 10.45
CA LYS A 79 -13.35 20.86 9.69
C LYS A 79 -13.21 21.11 8.18
N LYS A 80 -13.07 22.38 7.76
CA LYS A 80 -12.84 22.75 6.37
C LYS A 80 -11.52 22.19 5.85
N ASP A 81 -10.45 22.24 6.64
CA ASP A 81 -9.15 21.68 6.28
C ASP A 81 -9.21 20.17 6.14
N THR A 82 -9.95 19.49 7.03
CA THR A 82 -10.17 18.02 6.92
C THR A 82 -10.94 17.66 5.66
N TRP A 83 -12.00 18.40 5.30
CA TRP A 83 -12.71 18.20 4.03
C TRP A 83 -11.82 18.48 2.83
N SER A 84 -11.04 19.57 2.86
CA SER A 84 -10.06 19.86 1.81
C SER A 84 -9.06 18.73 1.63
N LEU A 85 -8.58 18.12 2.73
CA LEU A 85 -7.69 16.96 2.68
C LEU A 85 -8.36 15.77 1.98
N TRP A 86 -9.62 15.45 2.34
CA TRP A 86 -10.36 14.37 1.68
C TRP A 86 -10.58 14.61 0.18
N PHE A 87 -10.94 15.85 -0.22
CA PHE A 87 -11.06 16.19 -1.64
C PHE A 87 -9.73 16.03 -2.39
N LYS A 88 -8.60 16.42 -1.77
CA LYS A 88 -7.26 16.22 -2.35
C LYS A 88 -6.93 14.72 -2.50
N VAL A 89 -7.28 13.90 -1.50
CA VAL A 89 -7.14 12.45 -1.56
C VAL A 89 -7.98 11.86 -2.70
N CYS A 90 -9.26 12.24 -2.80
CA CYS A 90 -10.13 11.78 -3.87
C CYS A 90 -9.58 12.14 -5.27
N VAL A 91 -9.14 13.38 -5.46
CA VAL A 91 -8.54 13.82 -6.73
C VAL A 91 -7.23 13.07 -7.03
N ALA A 92 -6.41 12.80 -6.00
CA ALA A 92 -5.15 12.07 -6.18
C ALA A 92 -5.35 10.62 -6.62
N ILE A 93 -6.41 9.94 -6.21
CA ILE A 93 -6.64 8.54 -6.59
C ILE A 93 -7.27 8.37 -7.99
N LEU A 94 -7.85 9.44 -8.57
CA LEU A 94 -8.53 9.34 -9.87
C LEU A 94 -7.65 8.79 -10.98
N PRO A 95 -6.39 9.25 -11.21
CA PRO A 95 -5.56 8.73 -12.29
C PRO A 95 -5.36 7.22 -12.20
N SER A 96 -4.96 6.73 -11.02
CA SER A 96 -4.71 5.30 -10.81
C SER A 96 -6.00 4.47 -10.79
N GLY A 97 -7.11 5.04 -10.33
CA GLY A 97 -8.42 4.39 -10.38
C GLY A 97 -8.90 4.19 -11.82
N ILE A 98 -8.77 5.22 -12.68
CA ILE A 98 -9.14 5.13 -14.10
C ILE A 98 -8.27 4.09 -14.81
N VAL A 99 -6.94 4.19 -14.67
CA VAL A 99 -6.01 3.24 -15.31
C VAL A 99 -6.21 1.83 -14.78
N GLY A 100 -6.39 1.66 -13.46
CA GLY A 100 -6.62 0.36 -12.83
C GLY A 100 -7.87 -0.32 -13.39
N VAL A 101 -9.02 0.37 -13.42
CA VAL A 101 -10.26 -0.22 -13.93
C VAL A 101 -10.18 -0.55 -15.42
N LEU A 102 -9.53 0.28 -16.24
CA LEU A 102 -9.44 0.06 -17.69
C LEU A 102 -8.47 -1.06 -18.08
N PHE A 103 -7.44 -1.31 -17.27
CA PHE A 103 -6.34 -2.21 -17.62
C PHE A 103 -6.14 -3.38 -16.63
N ASP A 104 -7.06 -3.57 -15.65
CA ASP A 104 -6.96 -4.61 -14.60
C ASP A 104 -6.67 -6.00 -15.20
N ASP A 105 -7.53 -6.48 -16.09
CA ASP A 105 -7.40 -7.82 -16.69
C ASP A 105 -6.12 -7.95 -17.54
N TRP A 106 -5.72 -6.89 -18.25
CA TRP A 106 -4.48 -6.91 -19.03
C TRP A 106 -3.24 -6.96 -18.12
N MET A 107 -3.25 -6.20 -17.02
CA MET A 107 -2.15 -6.18 -16.05
C MET A 107 -2.05 -7.52 -15.31
N ASP A 108 -3.18 -8.09 -14.91
CA ASP A 108 -3.22 -9.42 -14.29
C ASP A 108 -2.61 -10.48 -15.23
N ALA A 109 -2.96 -10.45 -16.52
CA ALA A 109 -2.47 -11.43 -17.50
C ALA A 109 -0.98 -11.29 -17.84
N HIS A 110 -0.42 -10.07 -17.84
CA HIS A 110 0.92 -9.82 -18.38
C HIS A 110 1.96 -9.45 -17.33
N LEU A 111 1.56 -8.83 -16.22
CA LEU A 111 2.49 -8.27 -15.25
C LEU A 111 2.59 -9.08 -13.95
N HIS A 112 1.62 -9.94 -13.63
CA HIS A 112 1.62 -10.76 -12.42
C HIS A 112 2.56 -11.98 -12.55
N ASN A 113 3.86 -11.72 -12.64
CA ASN A 113 4.88 -12.76 -12.68
C ASN A 113 6.14 -12.36 -11.88
N GLY A 114 6.90 -13.36 -11.43
CA GLY A 114 8.06 -13.16 -10.57
C GLY A 114 9.17 -12.29 -11.17
N ILE A 115 9.33 -12.29 -12.51
CA ILE A 115 10.34 -11.48 -13.19
C ILE A 115 9.97 -10.00 -13.10
N VAL A 116 8.73 -9.64 -13.44
CA VAL A 116 8.23 -8.25 -13.36
C VAL A 116 8.33 -7.73 -11.93
N VAL A 117 7.90 -8.53 -10.95
CA VAL A 117 7.98 -8.18 -9.52
C VAL A 117 9.42 -7.92 -9.11
N SER A 118 10.36 -8.81 -9.50
CA SER A 118 11.79 -8.69 -9.17
C SER A 118 12.39 -7.42 -9.75
N LEU A 119 12.14 -7.15 -11.03
CA LEU A 119 12.65 -5.97 -11.72
C LEU A 119 12.07 -4.68 -11.10
N ALA A 120 10.77 -4.66 -10.79
CA ALA A 120 10.14 -3.53 -10.12
C ALA A 120 10.75 -3.29 -8.73
N LEU A 121 10.97 -4.34 -7.93
CA LEU A 121 11.63 -4.24 -6.63
C LEU A 121 13.02 -3.59 -6.77
N ILE A 122 13.86 -4.07 -7.68
CA ILE A 122 15.22 -3.57 -7.89
C ILE A 122 15.20 -2.12 -8.38
N LEU A 123 14.42 -1.82 -9.42
CA LEU A 123 14.37 -0.48 -10.02
C LEU A 123 13.91 0.58 -9.01
N TYR A 124 12.83 0.30 -8.27
CA TYR A 124 12.34 1.23 -7.25
C TYR A 124 13.23 1.28 -6.02
N GLY A 125 13.93 0.18 -5.68
CA GLY A 125 14.97 0.19 -4.67
C GLY A 125 16.10 1.16 -5.01
N ILE A 126 16.59 1.12 -6.25
CA ILE A 126 17.60 2.07 -6.77
C ILE A 126 17.03 3.49 -6.76
N ALA A 127 15.79 3.69 -7.23
CA ALA A 127 15.15 4.99 -7.26
C ALA A 127 15.07 5.63 -5.87
N PHE A 128 14.70 4.88 -4.83
CA PHE A 128 14.71 5.37 -3.44
C PHE A 128 16.08 5.88 -3.00
N ILE A 129 17.13 5.12 -3.28
CA ILE A 129 18.51 5.49 -2.90
C ILE A 129 18.94 6.76 -3.64
N LEU A 130 18.66 6.85 -4.95
CA LEU A 130 19.04 7.99 -5.76
C LEU A 130 18.30 9.27 -5.35
N VAL A 131 16.98 9.18 -5.11
CA VAL A 131 16.15 10.32 -4.69
C VAL A 131 16.58 10.83 -3.33
N GLU A 132 16.82 9.93 -2.37
CA GLU A 132 17.27 10.31 -1.05
C GLU A 132 18.67 10.96 -1.08
N ARG A 133 19.62 10.40 -1.86
CA ARG A 133 20.94 11.01 -2.05
C ARG A 133 20.85 12.39 -2.70
N ARG A 134 20.00 12.56 -3.73
CA ARG A 134 19.79 13.86 -4.38
C ARG A 134 19.28 14.93 -3.42
N ASN A 135 18.50 14.54 -2.43
CA ASN A 135 17.89 15.46 -1.46
C ASN A 135 18.75 15.72 -0.22
N GLN A 136 19.84 14.95 -0.02
CA GLN A 136 20.78 15.19 1.08
C GLN A 136 21.46 16.56 0.93
N GLY A 137 21.50 17.30 2.02
CA GLY A 137 22.18 18.63 2.07
C GLY A 137 21.43 19.76 1.36
N LYS A 138 20.26 19.52 0.77
CA LYS A 138 19.46 20.58 0.17
C LYS A 138 18.48 21.12 1.19
N HIS A 139 18.60 22.39 1.55
CA HIS A 139 17.59 23.14 2.30
C HIS A 139 16.42 23.53 1.38
N LEU A 140 15.78 22.55 0.75
CA LEU A 140 14.60 22.79 -0.06
C LEU A 140 13.44 23.14 0.88
N LYS A 141 12.67 24.18 0.52
CA LYS A 141 11.41 24.47 1.21
C LYS A 141 10.47 23.30 0.99
N GLN A 142 10.32 22.47 2.01
CA GLN A 142 9.49 21.26 1.94
C GLN A 142 8.10 21.53 2.52
N ILE A 143 7.11 20.83 1.98
CA ILE A 143 5.77 20.73 2.55
C ILE A 143 5.84 19.70 3.68
N ASN A 144 5.93 20.15 4.94
CA ASN A 144 6.08 19.26 6.10
C ASN A 144 4.77 18.91 6.80
N ASP A 145 3.66 19.52 6.40
CA ASP A 145 2.32 19.22 6.89
C ASP A 145 1.44 18.73 5.74
N VAL A 146 0.67 17.69 6.00
CA VAL A 146 -0.25 17.09 5.02
C VAL A 146 -1.33 18.08 4.56
N HIS A 147 -1.75 19.02 5.42
CA HIS A 147 -2.70 20.06 5.05
C HIS A 147 -2.11 21.10 4.07
N GLY A 148 -0.78 21.27 4.07
CA GLY A 148 -0.05 22.12 3.13
C GLY A 148 0.05 21.57 1.71
N ILE A 149 -0.32 20.31 1.48
CA ILE A 149 -0.38 19.70 0.15
C ILE A 149 -1.45 20.41 -0.68
N THR A 150 -1.07 20.90 -1.87
CA THR A 150 -2.00 21.54 -2.82
C THR A 150 -2.69 20.50 -3.70
N TYR A 151 -3.79 20.87 -4.38
CA TYR A 151 -4.42 19.98 -5.38
C TYR A 151 -3.45 19.56 -6.49
N LYS A 152 -2.61 20.50 -6.97
CA LYS A 152 -1.56 20.20 -7.96
C LYS A 152 -0.60 19.13 -7.44
N THR A 153 -0.11 19.30 -6.21
CA THR A 153 0.77 18.32 -5.56
C THR A 153 0.08 16.97 -5.37
N ALA A 154 -1.20 16.97 -4.97
CA ALA A 154 -1.99 15.76 -4.80
C ALA A 154 -2.15 14.98 -6.11
N ILE A 155 -2.49 15.67 -7.22
CA ILE A 155 -2.58 15.05 -8.55
C ILE A 155 -1.23 14.46 -8.98
N LEU A 156 -0.13 15.17 -8.77
CA LEU A 156 1.20 14.66 -9.11
C LEU A 156 1.54 13.40 -8.30
N ILE A 157 1.25 13.36 -7.00
CA ILE A 157 1.41 12.13 -6.19
C ILE A 157 0.51 11.02 -6.74
N GLY A 158 -0.70 11.34 -7.15
CA GLY A 158 -1.63 10.39 -7.77
C GLY A 158 -1.13 9.81 -9.09
N LEU A 159 -0.46 10.60 -9.92
CA LEU A 159 0.21 10.11 -11.13
C LEU A 159 1.32 9.11 -10.79
N PHE A 160 2.10 9.36 -9.73
CA PHE A 160 3.05 8.36 -9.23
C PHE A 160 2.35 7.09 -8.73
N GLN A 161 1.13 7.17 -8.19
CA GLN A 161 0.37 5.99 -7.81
C GLN A 161 0.05 5.08 -9.01
N CYS A 162 -0.12 5.60 -10.23
CA CYS A 162 -0.32 4.76 -11.41
C CYS A 162 0.81 3.74 -11.61
N LEU A 163 2.03 4.09 -11.21
CA LEU A 163 3.18 3.18 -11.29
C LEU A 163 3.02 1.95 -10.38
N SER A 164 2.23 2.06 -9.30
CA SER A 164 1.98 0.94 -8.39
C SER A 164 1.05 -0.13 -8.94
N LEU A 165 0.42 0.13 -10.09
CA LEU A 165 -0.34 -0.89 -10.81
C LEU A 165 0.58 -1.99 -11.37
N VAL A 166 1.87 -1.70 -11.54
CA VAL A 166 2.87 -2.73 -11.86
C VAL A 166 3.22 -3.48 -10.56
N PRO A 167 2.98 -4.81 -10.49
CA PRO A 167 3.29 -5.62 -9.31
C PRO A 167 4.78 -5.51 -8.92
N GLY A 168 5.06 -5.46 -7.62
CA GLY A 168 6.41 -5.25 -7.12
C GLY A 168 6.78 -3.78 -6.91
N THR A 169 6.09 -2.81 -7.54
CA THR A 169 6.38 -1.38 -7.37
C THR A 169 6.09 -0.89 -5.96
N SER A 170 5.06 -1.35 -5.30
CA SER A 170 4.50 -0.87 -4.04
C SER A 170 3.71 0.45 -4.17
N ARG A 171 2.47 0.46 -3.73
CA ARG A 171 1.63 1.66 -3.71
C ARG A 171 2.24 2.73 -2.79
N SER A 172 2.54 2.39 -1.53
CA SER A 172 3.21 3.30 -0.60
C SER A 172 4.59 3.72 -1.13
N GLY A 173 5.32 2.79 -1.75
CA GLY A 173 6.62 3.08 -2.37
C GLY A 173 6.55 4.15 -3.44
N SER A 174 5.67 4.01 -4.43
CA SER A 174 5.55 4.96 -5.54
C SER A 174 5.05 6.33 -5.09
N THR A 175 4.03 6.37 -4.23
CA THR A 175 3.45 7.64 -3.75
C THR A 175 4.39 8.40 -2.84
N ILE A 176 5.10 7.73 -1.92
CA ILE A 176 6.10 8.36 -1.04
C ILE A 176 7.29 8.87 -1.86
N LEU A 177 7.81 8.06 -2.78
CA LEU A 177 8.90 8.45 -3.66
C LEU A 177 8.52 9.69 -4.51
N GLY A 178 7.32 9.67 -5.10
CA GLY A 178 6.77 10.79 -5.84
C GLY A 178 6.63 12.05 -4.98
N ALA A 179 6.09 11.92 -3.78
CA ALA A 179 5.94 13.02 -2.84
C ALA A 179 7.30 13.67 -2.51
N ILE A 180 8.32 12.87 -2.22
CA ILE A 180 9.68 13.36 -1.93
C ILE A 180 10.29 14.06 -3.15
N LEU A 181 10.11 13.51 -4.35
CA LEU A 181 10.62 14.09 -5.60
C LEU A 181 10.08 15.48 -5.89
N ILE A 182 8.82 15.74 -5.56
CA ILE A 182 8.14 17.01 -5.79
C ILE A 182 8.21 17.99 -4.60
N GLY A 183 9.03 17.68 -3.58
CA GLY A 183 9.31 18.58 -2.47
C GLY A 183 8.38 18.44 -1.26
N VAL A 184 7.67 17.32 -1.11
CA VAL A 184 6.94 16.99 0.13
C VAL A 184 7.89 16.29 1.10
N GLY A 185 7.85 16.71 2.37
CA GLY A 185 8.65 16.09 3.42
C GLY A 185 8.25 14.64 3.68
N ARG A 186 9.19 13.81 4.15
CA ARG A 186 9.01 12.35 4.34
C ARG A 186 7.77 12.01 5.16
N SER A 187 7.56 12.66 6.30
CA SER A 187 6.41 12.40 7.18
C SER A 187 5.09 12.79 6.53
N ALA A 188 5.01 13.98 5.90
CA ALA A 188 3.80 14.43 5.21
C ALA A 188 3.49 13.57 3.98
N GLY A 189 4.52 13.15 3.24
CA GLY A 189 4.38 12.24 2.10
C GLY A 189 3.88 10.86 2.52
N ALA A 190 4.41 10.30 3.62
CA ALA A 190 3.94 9.03 4.17
C ALA A 190 2.49 9.13 4.67
N GLU A 191 2.14 10.16 5.44
CA GLU A 191 0.75 10.37 5.89
C GLU A 191 -0.22 10.49 4.71
N PHE A 192 0.11 11.31 3.70
CA PHE A 192 -0.76 11.48 2.53
C PHE A 192 -0.90 10.18 1.74
N SER A 193 0.20 9.43 1.57
CA SER A 193 0.17 8.08 0.98
C SER A 193 -0.79 7.15 1.74
N PHE A 194 -0.75 7.14 3.07
CA PHE A 194 -1.65 6.33 3.89
C PHE A 194 -3.11 6.75 3.73
N PHE A 195 -3.39 8.04 3.62
CA PHE A 195 -4.75 8.52 3.42
C PHE A 195 -5.29 8.16 2.02
N MET A 196 -4.44 8.21 1.00
CA MET A 196 -4.78 7.72 -0.34
C MET A 196 -5.09 6.20 -0.35
N ALA A 197 -4.45 5.41 0.54
CA ALA A 197 -4.72 3.99 0.67
C ALA A 197 -6.18 3.69 0.98
N ILE A 198 -6.83 4.51 1.82
CA ILE A 198 -8.18 4.25 2.29
C ILE A 198 -9.16 4.07 1.12
N PRO A 199 -9.41 5.07 0.26
CA PRO A 199 -10.34 4.90 -0.83
C PRO A 199 -9.82 3.97 -1.94
N THR A 200 -8.50 3.90 -2.17
CA THR A 200 -7.92 3.02 -3.19
C THR A 200 -8.16 1.53 -2.86
N MET A 201 -7.86 1.12 -1.63
CA MET A 201 -8.01 -0.28 -1.21
C MET A 201 -9.46 -0.67 -0.98
N LEU A 202 -10.30 0.27 -0.49
CA LEU A 202 -11.74 0.05 -0.43
C LEU A 202 -12.30 -0.22 -1.84
N GLY A 203 -11.89 0.56 -2.83
CA GLY A 203 -12.29 0.35 -4.23
C GLY A 203 -11.80 -0.99 -4.79
N ALA A 204 -10.52 -1.32 -4.61
CA ALA A 204 -9.94 -2.58 -5.05
C ALA A 204 -10.63 -3.79 -4.40
N SER A 205 -10.84 -3.74 -3.07
CA SER A 205 -11.53 -4.81 -2.32
C SER A 205 -12.99 -4.95 -2.76
N ALA A 206 -13.68 -3.85 -3.05
CA ALA A 206 -15.05 -3.89 -3.56
C ALA A 206 -15.12 -4.56 -4.94
N ILE A 207 -14.17 -4.25 -5.84
CA ILE A 207 -14.10 -4.87 -7.19
C ILE A 207 -13.80 -6.37 -7.07
N LYS A 208 -12.77 -6.78 -6.31
CA LYS A 208 -12.40 -8.19 -6.13
C LYS A 208 -13.51 -8.97 -5.39
N GLY A 209 -14.12 -8.38 -4.37
CA GLY A 209 -15.26 -8.97 -3.67
C GLY A 209 -16.48 -9.16 -4.59
N LEU A 210 -16.78 -8.18 -5.45
CA LEU A 210 -17.85 -8.29 -6.44
C LEU A 210 -17.53 -9.36 -7.49
N LYS A 211 -16.30 -9.42 -8.02
CA LYS A 211 -15.87 -10.48 -8.95
C LYS A 211 -16.02 -11.88 -8.30
N PHE A 212 -15.64 -12.02 -7.02
CA PHE A 212 -15.86 -13.26 -6.27
C PHE A 212 -17.34 -13.64 -6.15
N LEU A 213 -18.20 -12.68 -5.78
CA LEU A 213 -19.65 -12.95 -5.69
C LEU A 213 -20.28 -13.33 -7.04
N LEU A 214 -19.78 -12.76 -8.14
CA LEU A 214 -20.27 -13.05 -9.50
C LEU A 214 -19.70 -14.35 -10.09
N SER A 215 -18.62 -14.91 -9.53
CA SER A 215 -18.05 -16.19 -9.98
C SER A 215 -18.95 -17.39 -9.71
N GLY A 216 -19.98 -17.23 -8.84
CA GLY A 216 -20.86 -18.32 -8.42
C GLY A 216 -20.24 -19.26 -7.37
N VAL A 217 -18.99 -19.00 -6.95
CA VAL A 217 -18.34 -19.74 -5.86
C VAL A 217 -18.83 -19.21 -4.53
N SER A 218 -19.26 -20.10 -3.64
CA SER A 218 -19.69 -19.74 -2.28
C SER A 218 -18.56 -19.92 -1.29
N ALA A 219 -18.28 -18.90 -0.49
CA ALA A 219 -17.29 -19.01 0.57
C ALA A 219 -17.74 -20.02 1.64
N THR A 220 -16.85 -20.94 1.98
CA THR A 220 -17.04 -21.89 3.09
C THR A 220 -16.86 -21.21 4.44
N GLY A 221 -17.37 -21.82 5.52
CA GLY A 221 -17.14 -21.28 6.88
C GLY A 221 -15.66 -21.18 7.26
N THR A 222 -14.81 -22.07 6.71
CA THR A 222 -13.35 -22.02 6.92
C THR A 222 -12.73 -20.82 6.22
N GLU A 223 -13.12 -20.55 4.99
CA GLU A 223 -12.66 -19.40 4.20
C GLU A 223 -13.05 -18.08 4.87
N ILE A 224 -14.30 -17.96 5.35
CA ILE A 224 -14.74 -16.78 6.11
C ILE A 224 -13.86 -16.60 7.37
N GLY A 225 -13.60 -17.70 8.11
CA GLY A 225 -12.73 -17.66 9.28
C GLY A 225 -11.30 -17.21 8.94
N VAL A 226 -10.73 -17.71 7.84
CA VAL A 226 -9.40 -17.33 7.31
C VAL A 226 -9.36 -15.83 6.98
N LEU A 227 -10.38 -15.31 6.30
CA LEU A 227 -10.46 -13.90 5.94
C LEU A 227 -10.53 -13.00 7.18
N ILE A 228 -11.40 -13.36 8.15
CA ILE A 228 -11.53 -12.60 9.40
C ILE A 228 -10.21 -12.58 10.17
N VAL A 229 -9.55 -13.74 10.34
CA VAL A 229 -8.27 -13.85 11.05
C VAL A 229 -7.19 -13.05 10.34
N GLY A 230 -7.07 -13.18 9.01
CA GLY A 230 -6.14 -12.40 8.19
C GLY A 230 -6.32 -10.90 8.39
N CYS A 231 -7.56 -10.39 8.30
CA CYS A 231 -7.88 -8.98 8.51
C CYS A 231 -7.56 -8.50 9.94
N ILE A 232 -7.90 -9.27 10.98
CA ILE A 232 -7.61 -8.89 12.37
C ILE A 232 -6.11 -8.82 12.61
N VAL A 233 -5.35 -9.81 12.15
CA VAL A 233 -3.89 -9.84 12.32
C VAL A 233 -3.24 -8.71 11.52
N SER A 234 -3.65 -8.50 10.27
CA SER A 234 -3.18 -7.39 9.43
C SER A 234 -3.43 -6.04 10.13
N PHE A 235 -4.62 -5.83 10.72
CA PHE A 235 -4.93 -4.63 11.50
C PHE A 235 -3.97 -4.44 12.69
N LEU A 236 -3.83 -5.46 13.54
CA LEU A 236 -3.03 -5.36 14.76
C LEU A 236 -1.56 -5.07 14.45
N VAL A 237 -1.01 -5.79 13.46
CA VAL A 237 0.37 -5.61 13.00
C VAL A 237 0.55 -4.23 12.38
N SER A 238 -0.39 -3.78 11.54
CA SER A 238 -0.35 -2.46 10.89
C SER A 238 -0.34 -1.32 11.91
N VAL A 239 -1.08 -1.42 13.02
CA VAL A 239 -1.05 -0.40 14.09
C VAL A 239 0.36 -0.21 14.63
N LEU A 240 1.09 -1.30 14.86
CA LEU A 240 2.46 -1.25 15.36
C LEU A 240 3.43 -0.71 14.31
N VAL A 241 3.31 -1.20 13.08
CA VAL A 241 4.21 -0.84 11.97
C VAL A 241 4.06 0.63 11.58
N ILE A 242 2.83 1.14 11.45
CA ILE A 242 2.60 2.55 11.11
C ILE A 242 3.21 3.47 12.16
N ARG A 243 3.03 3.18 13.46
CA ARG A 243 3.63 3.96 14.55
C ARG A 243 5.15 3.98 14.44
N GLY A 244 5.76 2.80 14.30
CA GLY A 244 7.21 2.65 14.16
C GLY A 244 7.75 3.35 12.91
N LEU A 245 7.07 3.21 11.76
CA LEU A 245 7.46 3.87 10.53
C LEU A 245 7.39 5.40 10.64
N MET A 246 6.31 5.94 11.22
CA MET A 246 6.17 7.40 11.39
C MET A 246 7.25 7.97 12.31
N GLU A 247 7.69 7.24 13.32
CA GLU A 247 8.83 7.63 14.15
C GLU A 247 10.15 7.53 13.38
N TYR A 248 10.34 6.44 12.63
CA TYR A 248 11.54 6.21 11.82
C TYR A 248 11.76 7.30 10.78
N VAL A 249 10.75 7.65 9.99
CA VAL A 249 10.90 8.60 8.87
C VAL A 249 11.12 10.06 9.32
N ARG A 250 10.85 10.37 10.58
CA ARG A 250 11.19 11.67 11.17
C ARG A 250 12.70 11.86 11.33
N LYS A 251 13.44 10.77 11.52
CA LYS A 251 14.87 10.79 11.86
C LYS A 251 15.74 10.19 10.74
N HIS A 252 15.19 9.32 9.90
CA HIS A 252 15.92 8.53 8.93
C HIS A 252 15.39 8.69 7.51
N SER A 253 16.22 8.34 6.53
CA SER A 253 15.84 8.31 5.12
C SER A 253 15.20 6.98 4.73
N PHE A 254 14.53 6.96 3.60
CA PHE A 254 14.00 5.71 3.02
C PHE A 254 15.05 4.83 2.33
N SER A 255 16.33 5.21 2.36
CA SER A 255 17.42 4.45 1.70
C SER A 255 17.53 3.00 2.18
N ALA A 256 17.29 2.73 3.47
CA ALA A 256 17.31 1.37 4.02
C ALA A 256 16.27 0.46 3.34
N PHE A 257 15.06 0.99 3.08
CA PHE A 257 14.03 0.26 2.35
C PHE A 257 14.43 0.05 0.89
N GLY A 258 15.16 1.01 0.29
CA GLY A 258 15.72 0.85 -1.05
C GLY A 258 16.70 -0.32 -1.14
N VAL A 259 17.62 -0.42 -0.17
CA VAL A 259 18.57 -1.55 -0.09
C VAL A 259 17.83 -2.87 0.10
N TYR A 260 16.87 -2.92 1.05
CA TYR A 260 16.05 -4.11 1.27
C TYR A 260 15.35 -4.59 -0.01
N ARG A 261 14.73 -3.66 -0.77
CA ARG A 261 14.04 -3.97 -2.04
C ARG A 261 14.97 -4.57 -3.07
N ILE A 262 16.20 -4.02 -3.21
CA ILE A 262 17.20 -4.55 -4.14
C ILE A 262 17.57 -5.99 -3.77
N LEU A 263 17.87 -6.23 -2.49
CA LEU A 263 18.21 -7.56 -2.01
C LEU A 263 17.06 -8.56 -2.22
N LEU A 264 15.85 -8.18 -1.83
CA LEU A 264 14.65 -9.01 -2.05
C LEU A 264 14.44 -9.27 -3.55
N GLY A 265 14.54 -8.24 -4.39
CA GLY A 265 14.37 -8.38 -5.83
C GLY A 265 15.39 -9.32 -6.46
N ILE A 266 16.64 -9.29 -6.02
CA ILE A 266 17.69 -10.24 -6.46
C ILE A 266 17.33 -11.67 -6.04
N VAL A 267 16.90 -11.88 -4.79
CA VAL A 267 16.50 -13.20 -4.28
C VAL A 267 15.31 -13.74 -5.07
N VAL A 268 14.27 -12.93 -5.29
CA VAL A 268 13.08 -13.32 -6.05
C VAL A 268 13.46 -13.63 -7.50
N LEU A 269 14.30 -12.80 -8.13
CA LEU A 269 14.74 -13.03 -9.51
C LEU A 269 15.54 -14.34 -9.62
N ALA A 270 16.47 -14.59 -8.70
CA ALA A 270 17.24 -15.82 -8.69
C ALA A 270 16.34 -17.06 -8.48
N TYR A 271 15.37 -16.98 -7.59
CA TYR A 271 14.40 -18.06 -7.36
C TYR A 271 13.62 -18.41 -8.63
N PHE A 272 13.01 -17.41 -9.29
CA PHE A 272 12.22 -17.66 -10.51
C PHE A 272 13.08 -17.95 -11.75
N ALA A 273 14.35 -17.58 -11.77
CA ALA A 273 15.26 -17.97 -12.85
C ALA A 273 15.77 -19.42 -12.73
N MET A 274 15.71 -20.02 -11.53
CA MET A 274 16.11 -21.41 -11.28
C MET A 274 14.93 -22.40 -11.34
N LYS A 275 13.69 -21.92 -11.30
CA LYS A 275 12.45 -22.69 -11.42
C LYS A 275 12.07 -22.91 -12.87
#